data_0d0013ce6bab74b64bb3db7df8875e57
#
_entry.id   0d0013ce6bab74b64bb3db7df8875e57
#
_cell.length_a   1.000
_cell.length_b   1.000
_cell.length_c   1.000
_cell.angle_alpha   90.00
_cell.angle_beta   90.00
_cell.angle_gamma   90.00
#
_symmetry.space_group_name_H-M   'P 1'
#
loop_
_entity.id
_entity.type
_entity.pdbx_description
1 polymer ?
#
loop_
_entity_poly.entity_id
_entity_poly.type
_entity_poly.pdbx_seq_one_letter_code
_entity_poly.pdbx_strand_id
1 'polypeptide(L)'
;MMENKKKKSEKQPRPLWQKLLAVFVIVLAVLIALAAAYVNGKLNLIHYDDGTVDEMGTIEAEEDQDLDTTGLEQNTEEMVMPEGSPFADDNVLNILLISTDERTDAVNDWDAFTHLNQLDGTRATTEFSENARADSLILCSLNIEQDTIKLVSIERGTGVPILLDGYEGQYDWITHTFRYGGAKLTMDTVEDCFNVQVDHYVRFNFNSFVQIVDAVGGVDIRLTEEEAKALNWEVPSNSMLIVNKVEPGMNHFDGYTALQYARLRAIDDDWHRVQRQRTVIQAVLDQIQNASLTELNDLLDTVLPLVQTNFTKTEIAALMLQVPDFLGATAQQMTVPVQGTYGVRIGMNDREMYDPDWAENIRLLHQFLYGRDATRDWFATPTPAPEEEYADTDTTADTDETDGAQEESWPETTAAPGT
;
A
#
# COMPACT_ATOMS: atom_id res chain seq x y z
N MET A 1 -53.23 -34.03 58.11
CA MET A 1 -53.09 -33.69 56.65
C MET A 1 -53.15 -32.20 56.55
N MET A 2 -51.97 -31.50 56.56
CA MET A 2 -51.92 -30.03 56.48
C MET A 2 -51.58 -29.66 55.04
N GLU A 3 -52.49 -29.04 54.38
CA GLU A 3 -52.42 -28.58 52.95
C GLU A 3 -51.65 -27.27 52.90
N ASN A 4 -50.42 -27.34 52.35
CA ASN A 4 -49.51 -26.21 52.25
C ASN A 4 -49.86 -25.42 50.99
N LYS A 5 -50.74 -24.40 51.11
CA LYS A 5 -51.06 -23.43 50.01
C LYS A 5 -49.88 -22.54 49.75
N LYS A 6 -49.10 -22.81 48.66
CA LYS A 6 -48.09 -21.87 48.07
C LYS A 6 -48.79 -20.56 47.71
N LYS A 7 -48.52 -19.49 48.45
CA LYS A 7 -48.84 -18.12 48.06
C LYS A 7 -48.16 -17.78 46.75
N LYS A 8 -48.91 -17.60 45.68
CA LYS A 8 -48.42 -16.98 44.43
C LYS A 8 -48.01 -15.55 44.75
N SER A 9 -46.72 -15.24 44.65
CA SER A 9 -46.20 -13.87 44.72
C SER A 9 -46.78 -13.06 43.58
N GLU A 10 -47.66 -12.11 43.84
CA GLU A 10 -48.13 -11.12 42.90
C GLU A 10 -46.94 -10.22 42.54
N LYS A 11 -46.46 -10.31 41.27
CA LYS A 11 -45.43 -9.40 40.75
C LYS A 11 -46.03 -7.99 40.64
N GLN A 12 -45.56 -7.07 41.46
CA GLN A 12 -45.94 -5.66 41.36
C GLN A 12 -45.66 -5.13 39.94
N PRO A 13 -46.59 -4.34 39.34
CA PRO A 13 -46.40 -3.81 38.03
C PRO A 13 -45.20 -2.87 37.99
N ARG A 14 -44.28 -3.09 37.04
CA ARG A 14 -43.09 -2.24 36.86
C ARG A 14 -43.53 -0.78 36.66
N PRO A 15 -42.87 0.19 37.27
CA PRO A 15 -43.18 1.61 37.16
C PRO A 15 -43.02 2.07 35.69
N LEU A 16 -43.81 3.07 35.29
CA LEU A 16 -43.94 3.53 33.91
C LEU A 16 -42.57 3.90 33.28
N TRP A 17 -41.68 4.51 34.06
CA TRP A 17 -40.31 4.90 33.58
C TRP A 17 -39.48 3.67 33.21
N GLN A 18 -39.60 2.54 33.89
CA GLN A 18 -38.88 1.31 33.51
C GLN A 18 -39.41 0.71 32.20
N LYS A 19 -40.71 0.87 31.91
CA LYS A 19 -41.29 0.46 30.61
C LYS A 19 -40.81 1.36 29.50
N LEU A 20 -40.76 2.67 29.72
CA LEU A 20 -40.24 3.64 28.76
C LEU A 20 -38.77 3.43 28.47
N LEU A 21 -37.95 3.17 29.53
CA LEU A 21 -36.53 2.84 29.38
C LEU A 21 -36.35 1.54 28.57
N ALA A 22 -37.13 0.50 28.85
CA ALA A 22 -37.08 -0.75 28.09
C ALA A 22 -37.42 -0.53 26.59
N VAL A 23 -38.46 0.26 26.29
CA VAL A 23 -38.81 0.63 24.90
C VAL A 23 -37.66 1.40 24.24
N PHE A 24 -37.08 2.38 24.93
CA PHE A 24 -35.95 3.15 24.42
C PHE A 24 -34.74 2.25 24.11
N VAL A 25 -34.39 1.33 25.02
CA VAL A 25 -33.28 0.38 24.79
C VAL A 25 -33.57 -0.55 23.60
N ILE A 26 -34.82 -1.01 23.46
CA ILE A 26 -35.20 -1.85 22.31
C ILE A 26 -35.11 -1.05 21.00
N VAL A 27 -35.63 0.19 20.96
CA VAL A 27 -35.55 1.05 19.78
C VAL A 27 -34.08 1.32 19.42
N LEU A 28 -33.24 1.64 20.40
CA LEU A 28 -31.82 1.87 20.19
C LEU A 28 -31.12 0.60 19.65
N ALA A 29 -31.41 -0.56 20.21
CA ALA A 29 -30.87 -1.83 19.74
C ALA A 29 -31.30 -2.15 18.31
N VAL A 30 -32.54 -1.85 17.94
CA VAL A 30 -33.03 -2.01 16.56
C VAL A 30 -32.31 -1.05 15.61
N LEU A 31 -32.13 0.21 16.00
CA LEU A 31 -31.40 1.19 15.18
C LEU A 31 -29.95 0.77 14.96
N ILE A 32 -29.26 0.29 16.02
CA ILE A 32 -27.90 -0.23 15.91
C ILE A 32 -27.85 -1.46 14.98
N ALA A 33 -28.81 -2.39 15.11
CA ALA A 33 -28.87 -3.56 14.23
C ALA A 33 -29.12 -3.18 12.75
N LEU A 34 -29.97 -2.18 12.49
CA LEU A 34 -30.21 -1.67 11.15
C LEU A 34 -28.97 -0.98 10.58
N ALA A 35 -28.27 -0.17 11.36
CA ALA A 35 -27.01 0.46 10.97
C ALA A 35 -25.94 -0.59 10.66
N ALA A 36 -25.79 -1.60 11.52
CA ALA A 36 -24.83 -2.69 11.29
C ALA A 36 -25.18 -3.51 10.03
N ALA A 37 -26.48 -3.78 9.79
CA ALA A 37 -26.92 -4.49 8.58
C ALA A 37 -26.66 -3.64 7.32
N TYR A 38 -26.87 -2.33 7.39
CA TYR A 38 -26.61 -1.39 6.31
C TYR A 38 -25.10 -1.36 5.98
N VAL A 39 -24.23 -1.15 6.98
CA VAL A 39 -22.76 -1.16 6.80
C VAL A 39 -22.28 -2.49 6.24
N ASN A 40 -22.75 -3.62 6.79
CA ASN A 40 -22.37 -4.93 6.28
C ASN A 40 -22.84 -5.15 4.83
N GLY A 41 -24.00 -4.60 4.44
CA GLY A 41 -24.49 -4.62 3.06
C GLY A 41 -23.51 -3.91 2.11
N LYS A 42 -23.03 -2.73 2.50
CA LYS A 42 -22.02 -1.96 1.72
C LYS A 42 -20.70 -2.73 1.63
N LEU A 43 -20.20 -3.24 2.75
CA LEU A 43 -18.93 -3.98 2.79
C LEU A 43 -18.96 -5.30 1.98
N ASN A 44 -20.14 -5.85 1.69
CA ASN A 44 -20.27 -7.01 0.80
C ASN A 44 -20.05 -6.68 -0.69
N LEU A 45 -19.96 -5.42 -1.07
CA LEU A 45 -19.69 -4.99 -2.46
C LEU A 45 -18.21 -5.06 -2.82
N ILE A 46 -17.30 -5.08 -1.84
CA ILE A 46 -15.87 -5.07 -2.04
C ILE A 46 -15.37 -6.46 -2.47
N HIS A 47 -14.38 -6.50 -3.36
CA HIS A 47 -13.65 -7.71 -3.71
C HIS A 47 -12.55 -7.95 -2.67
N TYR A 48 -12.75 -8.96 -1.82
CA TYR A 48 -11.78 -9.34 -0.79
C TYR A 48 -10.81 -10.37 -1.33
N ASP A 49 -9.53 -10.14 -1.06
CA ASP A 49 -8.45 -11.06 -1.34
C ASP A 49 -8.08 -11.83 -0.06
N ASP A 50 -7.66 -13.06 -0.18
CA ASP A 50 -7.24 -13.91 0.93
C ASP A 50 -5.80 -13.61 1.41
N GLY A 51 -5.06 -12.75 0.71
CA GLY A 51 -3.70 -12.34 1.06
C GLY A 51 -2.64 -13.41 0.77
N THR A 52 -2.93 -14.35 -0.12
CA THR A 52 -1.94 -15.34 -0.59
C THR A 52 -1.17 -14.79 -1.78
N VAL A 53 0.02 -15.35 -2.02
CA VAL A 53 0.78 -15.07 -3.25
C VAL A 53 0.08 -15.77 -4.40
N ASP A 54 -0.26 -15.01 -5.44
CA ASP A 54 -0.87 -15.54 -6.65
C ASP A 54 0.10 -16.47 -7.40
N GLU A 55 -0.44 -17.39 -8.21
CA GLU A 55 0.41 -18.21 -9.08
C GLU A 55 1.16 -17.29 -10.07
N MET A 56 2.45 -17.52 -10.18
CA MET A 56 3.36 -16.71 -10.98
C MET A 56 2.92 -16.61 -12.44
N GLY A 57 2.65 -15.40 -12.90
CA GLY A 57 2.49 -15.11 -14.32
C GLY A 57 3.80 -15.33 -15.06
N THR A 58 3.73 -15.70 -16.35
CA THR A 58 4.91 -15.87 -17.18
C THR A 58 5.66 -14.55 -17.34
N ILE A 59 6.97 -14.61 -17.09
CA ILE A 59 7.88 -13.48 -17.32
C ILE A 59 8.14 -13.42 -18.82
N GLU A 60 7.29 -12.74 -19.57
CA GLU A 60 7.57 -12.44 -20.98
C GLU A 60 8.40 -11.15 -21.07
N ALA A 61 9.42 -11.18 -21.92
CA ALA A 61 10.18 -9.99 -22.28
C ALA A 61 9.25 -9.09 -23.10
N GLU A 62 8.48 -8.22 -22.43
CA GLU A 62 7.69 -7.20 -23.09
C GLU A 62 8.56 -5.96 -23.32
N GLU A 63 8.30 -5.25 -24.43
CA GLU A 63 8.87 -3.95 -24.72
C GLU A 63 8.28 -2.93 -23.72
N ASP A 64 8.83 -2.87 -22.51
CA ASP A 64 8.56 -1.75 -21.62
C ASP A 64 9.27 -0.51 -22.19
N GLN A 65 8.64 0.64 -22.03
CA GLN A 65 9.26 1.89 -22.43
C GLN A 65 10.54 2.12 -21.62
N ASP A 66 11.61 2.49 -22.31
CA ASP A 66 12.90 2.78 -21.71
C ASP A 66 12.74 3.82 -20.59
N LEU A 67 13.50 3.64 -19.51
CA LEU A 67 13.65 4.65 -18.46
C LEU A 67 14.58 5.75 -18.95
N ASP A 68 14.39 6.98 -18.48
CA ASP A 68 15.37 8.03 -18.67
C ASP A 68 16.52 7.85 -17.67
N THR A 69 17.55 7.16 -18.10
CA THR A 69 18.77 6.89 -17.36
C THR A 69 19.92 7.78 -17.77
N THR A 70 19.65 8.83 -18.55
CA THR A 70 20.66 9.74 -19.09
C THR A 70 21.45 10.42 -17.97
N GLY A 71 22.76 10.23 -17.98
CA GLY A 71 23.68 10.84 -17.03
C GLY A 71 23.73 10.18 -15.65
N LEU A 72 23.06 9.04 -15.46
CA LEU A 72 23.19 8.23 -14.26
C LEU A 72 24.41 7.31 -14.35
N GLU A 73 25.04 7.04 -13.22
CA GLU A 73 26.15 6.09 -13.11
C GLU A 73 25.62 4.65 -13.01
N GLN A 74 26.22 3.74 -13.80
CA GLN A 74 25.86 2.33 -13.70
C GLN A 74 26.51 1.69 -12.49
N ASN A 75 25.69 1.10 -11.61
CA ASN A 75 26.13 0.32 -10.48
C ASN A 75 26.23 -1.17 -10.87
N THR A 76 27.38 -1.77 -10.60
CA THR A 76 27.67 -3.20 -10.84
C THR A 76 27.93 -3.98 -9.54
N GLU A 77 27.92 -3.30 -8.40
CA GLU A 77 28.07 -3.93 -7.10
C GLU A 77 26.78 -4.68 -6.70
N GLU A 78 26.89 -5.65 -5.82
CA GLU A 78 25.72 -6.34 -5.29
C GLU A 78 24.80 -5.36 -4.54
N MET A 79 23.50 -5.46 -4.77
CA MET A 79 22.51 -4.63 -4.08
C MET A 79 22.46 -5.03 -2.60
N VAL A 80 22.74 -4.07 -1.74
CA VAL A 80 22.68 -4.29 -0.28
C VAL A 80 21.30 -3.85 0.21
N MET A 81 20.51 -4.83 0.64
CA MET A 81 19.21 -4.59 1.23
C MET A 81 19.28 -4.40 2.74
N PRO A 82 18.36 -3.67 3.35
CA PRO A 82 18.29 -3.56 4.81
C PRO A 82 18.01 -4.94 5.43
N GLU A 83 18.65 -5.22 6.56
CA GLU A 83 18.40 -6.43 7.34
C GLU A 83 17.41 -6.10 8.47
N GLY A 84 16.49 -7.01 8.77
CA GLY A 84 15.61 -6.94 9.92
C GLY A 84 14.11 -6.89 9.54
N SER A 85 13.23 -6.74 10.53
CA SER A 85 11.79 -6.66 10.29
C SER A 85 11.38 -5.24 9.88
N PRO A 86 10.38 -5.05 9.02
CA PRO A 86 9.89 -3.74 8.65
C PRO A 86 9.52 -2.88 9.86
N PHE A 87 9.82 -1.57 9.78
CA PHE A 87 9.49 -0.64 10.85
C PHE A 87 7.98 -0.37 10.89
N ALA A 88 7.40 -0.48 12.09
CA ALA A 88 6.00 -0.20 12.36
C ALA A 88 5.84 0.93 13.39
N ASP A 89 4.79 1.72 13.26
CA ASP A 89 4.33 2.70 14.26
C ASP A 89 2.83 2.49 14.49
N ASP A 90 2.43 2.16 15.71
CA ASP A 90 1.04 1.84 16.07
C ASP A 90 0.01 2.94 15.71
N ASN A 91 0.48 4.17 15.53
CA ASN A 91 -0.37 5.32 15.16
C ASN A 91 -0.42 5.56 13.65
N VAL A 92 0.30 4.77 12.85
CA VAL A 92 0.40 4.94 11.41
C VAL A 92 -0.13 3.71 10.70
N LEU A 93 -1.11 3.91 9.84
CA LEU A 93 -1.66 2.89 8.94
C LEU A 93 -1.11 3.12 7.54
N ASN A 94 -0.36 2.17 7.02
CA ASN A 94 0.21 2.22 5.68
C ASN A 94 -0.58 1.34 4.72
N ILE A 95 -1.14 1.95 3.69
CA ILE A 95 -1.97 1.29 2.67
C ILE A 95 -1.27 1.43 1.32
N LEU A 96 -0.96 0.32 0.67
CA LEU A 96 -0.40 0.34 -0.67
C LEU A 96 -1.52 0.44 -1.72
N LEU A 97 -1.59 1.57 -2.41
CA LEU A 97 -2.48 1.78 -3.54
C LEU A 97 -1.82 1.21 -4.79
N ILE A 98 -2.45 0.23 -5.42
CA ILE A 98 -1.94 -0.47 -6.59
C ILE A 98 -2.87 -0.19 -7.76
N SER A 99 -2.39 0.54 -8.78
CA SER A 99 -3.12 0.71 -10.03
C SER A 99 -2.65 -0.33 -11.03
N THR A 100 -3.60 -1.10 -11.59
CA THR A 100 -3.29 -2.18 -12.52
C THR A 100 -3.84 -1.91 -13.92
N ASP A 101 -3.09 -2.36 -14.92
CA ASP A 101 -3.50 -2.38 -16.32
C ASP A 101 -4.05 -3.77 -16.65
N GLU A 102 -5.37 -3.89 -16.69
CA GLU A 102 -6.07 -5.11 -17.08
C GLU A 102 -6.06 -5.22 -18.60
N ARG A 103 -5.05 -5.85 -19.16
CA ARG A 103 -5.00 -6.12 -20.61
C ARG A 103 -5.86 -7.32 -20.93
N THR A 104 -6.88 -7.15 -21.75
CA THR A 104 -7.53 -8.27 -22.41
C THR A 104 -6.69 -8.67 -23.61
N ASP A 105 -6.35 -9.96 -23.73
CA ASP A 105 -5.44 -10.56 -24.74
C ASP A 105 -5.78 -10.30 -26.23
N ALA A 106 -6.75 -9.46 -26.53
CA ALA A 106 -7.32 -9.32 -27.87
C ALA A 106 -7.17 -7.92 -28.50
N VAL A 107 -6.58 -6.94 -27.83
CA VAL A 107 -6.64 -5.55 -28.31
C VAL A 107 -5.28 -4.88 -28.23
N ASN A 108 -4.76 -4.46 -29.38
CA ASN A 108 -3.61 -3.57 -29.46
C ASN A 108 -3.86 -2.34 -28.57
N ASP A 109 -2.85 -1.86 -27.83
CA ASP A 109 -2.93 -0.76 -26.86
C ASP A 109 -3.71 0.47 -27.33
N TRP A 110 -3.67 0.74 -28.64
CA TRP A 110 -4.41 1.84 -29.27
C TRP A 110 -5.91 1.60 -29.35
N ASP A 111 -6.34 0.37 -29.56
CA ASP A 111 -7.76 0.01 -29.62
C ASP A 111 -8.41 -0.03 -28.23
N ALA A 112 -7.66 -0.37 -27.17
CA ALA A 112 -8.16 -0.28 -25.79
C ALA A 112 -8.50 1.17 -25.42
N PHE A 113 -7.69 2.14 -25.84
CA PHE A 113 -7.96 3.57 -25.66
C PHE A 113 -9.20 4.05 -26.43
N THR A 114 -9.41 3.56 -27.64
CA THR A 114 -10.59 3.90 -28.46
C THR A 114 -11.86 3.27 -27.92
N HIS A 115 -11.77 2.14 -27.22
CA HIS A 115 -12.92 1.46 -26.65
C HIS A 115 -13.33 1.96 -25.27
N LEU A 116 -12.45 2.62 -24.50
CA LEU A 116 -12.82 3.31 -23.26
C LEU A 116 -13.88 4.41 -23.50
N ASN A 117 -13.91 5.02 -24.68
CA ASN A 117 -14.96 5.97 -25.06
C ASN A 117 -16.27 5.32 -25.55
N GLN A 118 -16.29 4.03 -25.74
CA GLN A 118 -17.51 3.25 -26.03
C GLN A 118 -17.97 2.53 -24.77
N LEU A 119 -17.89 3.18 -23.61
CA LEU A 119 -18.47 2.71 -22.35
C LEU A 119 -20.00 2.74 -22.48
N ASP A 120 -20.53 1.83 -23.30
CA ASP A 120 -21.97 1.53 -23.36
C ASP A 120 -22.41 0.68 -22.15
N GLY A 121 -21.63 0.63 -21.09
CA GLY A 121 -21.87 -0.14 -19.87
C GLY A 121 -21.62 -1.64 -19.98
N THR A 122 -21.23 -2.16 -21.15
CA THR A 122 -21.13 -3.62 -21.37
C THR A 122 -19.69 -4.16 -21.39
N ARG A 123 -18.67 -3.29 -21.36
CA ARG A 123 -17.25 -3.70 -21.45
C ARG A 123 -16.33 -3.16 -20.36
N ALA A 124 -16.83 -2.40 -19.42
CA ALA A 124 -16.08 -2.07 -18.22
C ALA A 124 -16.05 -3.33 -17.32
N THR A 125 -15.11 -4.23 -17.55
CA THR A 125 -14.90 -5.33 -16.62
C THR A 125 -14.36 -4.73 -15.33
N THR A 126 -15.13 -4.83 -14.26
CA THR A 126 -14.66 -4.63 -12.88
C THR A 126 -13.93 -5.89 -12.38
N GLU A 127 -13.73 -6.88 -13.27
CA GLU A 127 -13.00 -8.10 -12.96
C GLU A 127 -11.51 -7.81 -12.87
N PHE A 128 -10.91 -8.27 -11.80
CA PHE A 128 -9.47 -8.18 -11.57
C PHE A 128 -8.79 -9.42 -12.17
N SER A 129 -7.82 -9.21 -13.06
CA SER A 129 -7.04 -10.29 -13.67
C SER A 129 -5.82 -10.63 -12.81
N GLU A 130 -5.54 -11.91 -12.61
CA GLU A 130 -4.33 -12.38 -11.93
C GLU A 130 -3.05 -12.06 -12.71
N ASN A 131 -3.16 -11.87 -14.04
CA ASN A 131 -2.03 -11.56 -14.92
C ASN A 131 -1.85 -10.07 -15.20
N ALA A 132 -2.52 -9.19 -14.45
CA ALA A 132 -2.37 -7.75 -14.61
C ALA A 132 -0.96 -7.28 -14.20
N ARG A 133 -0.56 -6.12 -14.74
CA ARG A 133 0.67 -5.43 -14.31
C ARG A 133 0.31 -4.22 -13.48
N ALA A 134 1.10 -3.96 -12.44
CA ALA A 134 1.02 -2.68 -11.77
C ALA A 134 1.66 -1.58 -12.62
N ASP A 135 0.95 -0.48 -12.82
CA ASP A 135 1.44 0.71 -13.51
C ASP A 135 1.86 1.81 -12.52
N SER A 136 1.32 1.78 -11.32
CA SER A 136 1.59 2.77 -10.28
C SER A 136 1.47 2.14 -8.89
N LEU A 137 2.43 2.47 -8.04
CA LEU A 137 2.46 2.09 -6.63
C LEU A 137 2.56 3.36 -5.78
N ILE A 138 1.59 3.57 -4.90
CA ILE A 138 1.58 4.73 -3.98
C ILE A 138 1.32 4.22 -2.56
N LEU A 139 2.27 4.42 -1.67
CA LEU A 139 2.08 4.17 -0.25
C LEU A 139 1.31 5.36 0.36
N CYS A 140 0.07 5.11 0.75
CA CYS A 140 -0.77 6.05 1.48
C CYS A 140 -0.60 5.78 2.97
N SER A 141 0.00 6.71 3.68
CA SER A 141 0.27 6.63 5.11
C SER A 141 -0.65 7.57 5.88
N LEU A 142 -1.49 7.01 6.72
CA LEU A 142 -2.45 7.73 7.56
C LEU A 142 -1.93 7.74 9.00
N ASN A 143 -1.61 8.91 9.53
CA ASN A 143 -1.30 9.05 10.95
C ASN A 143 -2.58 9.39 11.70
N ILE A 144 -3.07 8.45 12.51
CA ILE A 144 -4.36 8.51 13.21
C ILE A 144 -4.30 9.50 14.39
N GLU A 145 -3.13 9.68 15.01
CA GLU A 145 -2.97 10.61 16.13
C GLU A 145 -2.88 12.08 15.69
N GLN A 146 -2.34 12.31 14.47
CA GLN A 146 -2.07 13.63 13.93
C GLN A 146 -3.05 14.06 12.85
N ASP A 147 -3.99 13.21 12.46
CA ASP A 147 -4.95 13.41 11.37
C ASP A 147 -4.26 13.85 10.06
N THR A 148 -3.10 13.22 9.74
CA THR A 148 -2.31 13.58 8.55
C THR A 148 -2.30 12.47 7.52
N ILE A 149 -2.33 12.88 6.25
CA ILE A 149 -2.23 11.99 5.08
C ILE A 149 -0.88 12.24 4.40
N LYS A 150 -0.13 11.19 4.13
CA LYS A 150 1.11 11.24 3.36
C LYS A 150 1.04 10.27 2.19
N LEU A 151 1.39 10.72 1.00
CA LEU A 151 1.42 9.94 -0.23
C LEU A 151 2.86 9.79 -0.71
N VAL A 152 3.36 8.57 -0.73
CA VAL A 152 4.69 8.25 -1.25
C VAL A 152 4.52 7.47 -2.54
N SER A 153 4.83 8.10 -3.65
CA SER A 153 4.88 7.40 -4.94
C SER A 153 6.18 6.64 -5.05
N ILE A 154 6.09 5.36 -5.41
CA ILE A 154 7.23 4.51 -5.69
C ILE A 154 7.40 4.49 -7.20
N GLU A 155 8.58 4.94 -7.67
CA GLU A 155 8.85 5.01 -9.11
C GLU A 155 8.86 3.60 -9.70
N ARG A 156 8.13 3.41 -10.79
CA ARG A 156 7.85 2.08 -11.36
C ARG A 156 9.10 1.28 -11.73
N GLY A 157 10.13 1.98 -12.24
CA GLY A 157 11.40 1.40 -12.65
C GLY A 157 12.40 1.22 -11.51
N THR A 158 11.99 1.36 -10.26
CA THR A 158 12.83 1.05 -9.09
C THR A 158 13.25 -0.41 -9.14
N GLY A 159 14.55 -0.66 -9.21
CA GLY A 159 15.12 -2.00 -9.23
C GLY A 159 15.05 -2.65 -7.85
N VAL A 160 14.44 -3.82 -7.78
CA VAL A 160 14.27 -4.59 -6.54
C VAL A 160 14.67 -6.05 -6.76
N PRO A 161 15.09 -6.78 -5.71
CA PRO A 161 15.27 -8.22 -5.81
C PRO A 161 13.93 -8.91 -6.05
N ILE A 162 13.95 -10.00 -6.81
CA ILE A 162 12.76 -10.84 -7.01
C ILE A 162 12.69 -11.82 -5.84
N LEU A 163 11.72 -11.61 -4.93
CA LEU A 163 11.55 -12.39 -3.70
C LEU A 163 10.77 -13.70 -3.95
N LEU A 164 11.24 -14.51 -4.91
CA LEU A 164 10.64 -15.80 -5.26
C LEU A 164 11.72 -16.86 -5.36
N ASP A 165 11.38 -18.10 -4.98
CA ASP A 165 12.25 -19.27 -5.08
C ASP A 165 12.73 -19.48 -6.53
N GLY A 166 14.04 -19.60 -6.70
CA GLY A 166 14.66 -19.81 -8.02
C GLY A 166 15.04 -18.51 -8.76
N TYR A 167 14.82 -17.36 -8.16
CA TYR A 167 15.20 -16.05 -8.69
C TYR A 167 16.23 -15.31 -7.81
N GLU A 168 16.94 -16.04 -6.94
CA GLU A 168 17.95 -15.48 -6.04
C GLU A 168 19.01 -14.69 -6.81
N GLY A 169 19.22 -13.44 -6.38
CA GLY A 169 20.19 -12.54 -7.01
C GLY A 169 19.73 -11.95 -8.35
N GLN A 170 18.50 -12.14 -8.74
CA GLN A 170 17.90 -11.47 -9.89
C GLN A 170 17.13 -10.22 -9.44
N TYR A 171 17.14 -9.21 -10.30
CA TYR A 171 16.52 -7.92 -10.04
C TYR A 171 15.59 -7.55 -11.20
N ASP A 172 14.46 -6.92 -10.88
CA ASP A 172 13.54 -6.36 -11.86
C ASP A 172 12.83 -5.11 -11.31
N TRP A 173 12.01 -4.47 -12.12
CA TRP A 173 11.21 -3.33 -11.71
C TRP A 173 10.23 -3.70 -10.60
N ILE A 174 10.08 -2.84 -9.61
CA ILE A 174 9.16 -3.06 -8.48
C ILE A 174 7.72 -3.29 -8.93
N THR A 175 7.26 -2.64 -9.99
CA THR A 175 5.90 -2.84 -10.51
C THR A 175 5.67 -4.21 -11.13
N HIS A 176 6.73 -4.93 -11.51
CA HIS A 176 6.64 -6.28 -12.04
C HIS A 176 6.36 -7.32 -10.95
N THR A 177 6.64 -7.01 -9.69
CA THR A 177 6.34 -7.92 -8.56
C THR A 177 4.88 -8.30 -8.50
N PHE A 178 3.98 -7.36 -8.91
CA PHE A 178 2.56 -7.65 -8.99
C PHE A 178 2.23 -8.78 -9.98
N ARG A 179 2.86 -8.80 -11.14
CA ARG A 179 2.69 -9.86 -12.13
C ARG A 179 3.25 -11.21 -11.66
N TYR A 180 4.28 -11.18 -10.82
CA TYR A 180 4.96 -12.38 -10.35
C TYR A 180 4.24 -13.07 -9.20
N GLY A 181 3.59 -12.33 -8.32
CA GLY A 181 2.96 -12.89 -7.12
C GLY A 181 1.87 -11.98 -6.52
N GLY A 182 1.23 -11.16 -7.37
CA GLY A 182 0.08 -10.35 -6.97
C GLY A 182 0.39 -9.27 -5.96
N ALA A 183 -0.65 -8.84 -5.28
CA ALA A 183 -0.56 -7.77 -4.29
C ALA A 183 0.33 -8.16 -3.09
N LYS A 184 0.29 -9.42 -2.67
CA LYS A 184 1.07 -9.89 -1.51
C LYS A 184 2.56 -9.77 -1.76
N LEU A 185 3.06 -10.29 -2.89
CA LEU A 185 4.49 -10.17 -3.22
C LEU A 185 4.92 -8.71 -3.37
N THR A 186 4.03 -7.86 -3.94
CA THR A 186 4.32 -6.42 -4.07
C THR A 186 4.42 -5.75 -2.71
N MET A 187 3.52 -6.07 -1.76
CA MET A 187 3.59 -5.57 -0.38
C MET A 187 4.89 -6.00 0.29
N ASP A 188 5.21 -7.31 0.25
CA ASP A 188 6.42 -7.86 0.86
C ASP A 188 7.68 -7.19 0.29
N THR A 189 7.72 -6.97 -1.03
CA THR A 189 8.84 -6.28 -1.67
C THR A 189 8.98 -4.83 -1.20
N VAL A 190 7.86 -4.11 -1.05
CA VAL A 190 7.88 -2.74 -0.51
C VAL A 190 8.34 -2.74 0.95
N GLU A 191 7.87 -3.67 1.76
CA GLU A 191 8.27 -3.83 3.16
C GLU A 191 9.77 -4.06 3.29
N ASP A 192 10.30 -5.05 2.56
CA ASP A 192 11.70 -5.44 2.63
C ASP A 192 12.63 -4.36 2.07
N CYS A 193 12.28 -3.75 0.92
CA CYS A 193 13.15 -2.77 0.27
C CYS A 193 13.16 -1.41 0.99
N PHE A 194 12.03 -0.95 1.50
CA PHE A 194 11.90 0.36 2.13
C PHE A 194 11.87 0.31 3.66
N ASN A 195 11.94 -0.90 4.23
CA ASN A 195 11.91 -1.12 5.67
C ASN A 195 10.73 -0.43 6.36
N VAL A 196 9.55 -0.54 5.79
CA VAL A 196 8.29 0.06 6.28
C VAL A 196 7.20 -0.99 6.26
N GLN A 197 6.51 -1.18 7.38
CA GLN A 197 5.35 -2.07 7.42
C GLN A 197 4.26 -1.56 6.47
N VAL A 198 3.70 -2.45 5.65
CA VAL A 198 2.54 -2.21 4.79
C VAL A 198 1.37 -3.02 5.31
N ASP A 199 0.42 -2.36 5.94
CA ASP A 199 -0.67 -3.05 6.66
C ASP A 199 -1.68 -3.66 5.70
N HIS A 200 -2.04 -2.90 4.66
CA HIS A 200 -3.06 -3.30 3.70
C HIS A 200 -2.74 -2.79 2.30
N TYR A 201 -3.47 -3.31 1.31
CA TYR A 201 -3.47 -2.74 -0.03
C TYR A 201 -4.90 -2.43 -0.51
N VAL A 202 -4.98 -1.54 -1.48
CA VAL A 202 -6.18 -1.27 -2.28
C VAL A 202 -5.77 -1.28 -3.74
N ARG A 203 -6.31 -2.22 -4.50
CA ARG A 203 -6.11 -2.35 -5.94
C ARG A 203 -7.30 -1.78 -6.69
N PHE A 204 -7.02 -1.05 -7.75
CA PHE A 204 -8.00 -0.56 -8.72
C PHE A 204 -7.40 -0.58 -10.12
N ASN A 205 -8.21 -0.81 -11.12
CA ASN A 205 -7.78 -0.78 -12.52
C ASN A 205 -8.18 0.55 -13.19
N PHE A 206 -7.80 0.74 -14.45
CA PHE A 206 -8.11 1.99 -15.18
C PHE A 206 -9.60 2.25 -15.31
N ASN A 207 -10.43 1.20 -15.50
CA ASN A 207 -11.88 1.35 -15.56
C ASN A 207 -12.44 1.79 -14.21
N SER A 208 -11.94 1.19 -13.12
CA SER A 208 -12.29 1.60 -11.76
C SER A 208 -11.92 3.04 -11.50
N PHE A 209 -10.70 3.46 -11.90
CA PHE A 209 -10.25 4.84 -11.77
C PHE A 209 -11.19 5.84 -12.46
N VAL A 210 -11.55 5.58 -13.73
CA VAL A 210 -12.50 6.43 -14.47
C VAL A 210 -13.83 6.55 -13.73
N GLN A 211 -14.39 5.42 -13.29
CA GLN A 211 -15.68 5.40 -12.60
C GLN A 211 -15.62 6.07 -11.23
N ILE A 212 -14.50 5.95 -10.50
CA ILE A 212 -14.30 6.64 -9.21
C ILE A 212 -14.29 8.16 -9.40
N VAL A 213 -13.55 8.66 -10.40
CA VAL A 213 -13.52 10.10 -10.70
C VAL A 213 -14.88 10.61 -11.15
N ASP A 214 -15.60 9.87 -11.99
CA ASP A 214 -16.96 10.24 -12.43
C ASP A 214 -17.95 10.23 -11.26
N ALA A 215 -17.81 9.28 -10.34
CA ALA A 215 -18.68 9.16 -9.16
C ALA A 215 -18.57 10.32 -8.18
N VAL A 216 -17.37 10.94 -8.06
CA VAL A 216 -17.19 12.18 -7.28
C VAL A 216 -17.66 13.43 -8.04
N GLY A 217 -18.18 13.26 -9.26
CA GLY A 217 -18.66 14.36 -10.11
C GLY A 217 -17.56 15.01 -10.96
N GLY A 218 -16.41 14.34 -11.16
CA GLY A 218 -15.26 14.87 -11.85
C GLY A 218 -14.29 15.60 -10.91
N VAL A 219 -13.18 16.09 -11.46
CA VAL A 219 -12.12 16.77 -10.68
C VAL A 219 -11.63 18.04 -11.35
N ASP A 220 -11.30 19.05 -10.56
CA ASP A 220 -10.78 20.33 -11.03
C ASP A 220 -9.25 20.32 -11.02
N ILE A 221 -8.65 20.41 -12.21
CA ILE A 221 -7.19 20.34 -12.40
C ILE A 221 -6.71 21.56 -13.17
N ARG A 222 -5.62 22.14 -12.68
CA ARG A 222 -4.96 23.27 -13.36
C ARG A 222 -3.87 22.74 -14.29
N LEU A 223 -4.00 23.06 -15.59
CA LEU A 223 -3.06 22.68 -16.61
C LEU A 223 -2.05 23.79 -16.93
N THR A 224 -0.82 23.39 -17.24
CA THR A 224 0.15 24.21 -17.97
C THR A 224 -0.22 24.29 -19.45
N GLU A 225 0.44 25.19 -20.18
CA GLU A 225 0.26 25.31 -21.64
C GLU A 225 0.70 24.02 -22.38
N GLU A 226 1.78 23.39 -21.90
CA GLU A 226 2.35 22.17 -22.46
C GLU A 226 1.44 20.97 -22.22
N GLU A 227 0.90 20.82 -21.00
CA GLU A 227 -0.04 19.76 -20.66
C GLU A 227 -1.35 19.88 -21.46
N ALA A 228 -1.90 21.09 -21.55
CA ALA A 228 -3.13 21.31 -22.34
C ALA A 228 -2.91 20.99 -23.81
N LYS A 229 -1.74 21.37 -24.37
CA LYS A 229 -1.38 21.03 -25.73
C LYS A 229 -1.22 19.53 -25.94
N ALA A 230 -0.61 18.83 -25.01
CA ALA A 230 -0.39 17.39 -25.10
C ALA A 230 -1.69 16.59 -24.96
N LEU A 231 -2.60 16.99 -24.07
CA LEU A 231 -3.92 16.36 -23.90
C LEU A 231 -4.83 16.60 -25.12
N ASN A 232 -4.68 17.74 -25.81
CA ASN A 232 -5.41 18.06 -27.04
C ASN A 232 -4.76 17.47 -28.29
N TRP A 233 -3.65 16.75 -28.15
CA TRP A 233 -2.96 16.20 -29.32
C TRP A 233 -3.91 15.28 -30.10
N GLU A 234 -3.95 15.55 -31.39
CA GLU A 234 -4.90 15.02 -32.34
C GLU A 234 -4.97 13.49 -32.26
N VAL A 235 -6.08 13.00 -31.80
CA VAL A 235 -6.57 11.70 -32.25
C VAL A 235 -6.66 11.76 -33.77
N PRO A 236 -6.14 10.76 -34.52
CA PRO A 236 -6.22 10.79 -35.98
C PRO A 236 -7.62 11.19 -36.43
N SER A 237 -7.71 12.07 -37.42
CA SER A 237 -8.95 12.72 -37.89
C SER A 237 -10.07 11.77 -38.34
N ASN A 238 -9.84 10.46 -38.34
CA ASN A 238 -10.78 9.40 -38.62
C ASN A 238 -11.33 8.67 -37.38
N SER A 239 -10.87 9.02 -36.17
CA SER A 239 -11.44 8.47 -34.94
C SER A 239 -12.67 9.28 -34.54
N MET A 240 -13.75 8.59 -34.15
CA MET A 240 -14.96 9.25 -33.63
C MET A 240 -14.80 9.67 -32.15
N LEU A 241 -13.58 9.76 -31.64
CA LEU A 241 -13.30 10.14 -30.28
C LEU A 241 -13.48 11.64 -30.12
N ILE A 242 -14.47 12.03 -29.33
CA ILE A 242 -14.62 13.39 -28.85
C ILE A 242 -13.71 13.51 -27.62
N VAL A 243 -12.46 13.93 -27.87
CA VAL A 243 -11.61 14.33 -26.74
C VAL A 243 -12.12 15.70 -26.28
N ASN A 244 -12.44 15.82 -25.01
CA ASN A 244 -12.79 17.12 -24.45
C ASN A 244 -11.61 18.07 -24.66
N LYS A 245 -11.86 19.22 -25.32
CA LYS A 245 -10.85 20.24 -25.48
C LYS A 245 -10.57 20.87 -24.12
N VAL A 246 -9.32 20.82 -23.71
CA VAL A 246 -8.82 21.45 -22.50
C VAL A 246 -7.99 22.69 -22.85
N GLU A 247 -7.96 23.67 -21.96
CA GLU A 247 -7.25 24.92 -22.14
C GLU A 247 -6.22 25.10 -20.99
N PRO A 248 -5.16 25.89 -21.19
CA PRO A 248 -4.28 26.24 -20.07
C PRO A 248 -5.08 26.91 -18.93
N GLY A 249 -4.80 26.54 -17.70
CA GLY A 249 -5.55 27.02 -16.53
C GLY A 249 -6.44 25.96 -15.92
N MET A 250 -7.47 26.36 -15.21
CA MET A 250 -8.37 25.44 -14.48
C MET A 250 -9.35 24.77 -15.46
N ASN A 251 -9.42 23.45 -15.40
CA ASN A 251 -10.33 22.61 -16.17
C ASN A 251 -11.05 21.66 -15.23
N HIS A 252 -12.28 21.33 -15.58
CA HIS A 252 -13.04 20.27 -14.94
C HIS A 252 -12.95 18.99 -15.77
N PHE A 253 -12.36 17.93 -15.20
CA PHE A 253 -12.12 16.65 -15.86
C PHE A 253 -13.18 15.62 -15.48
N ASP A 254 -13.67 14.90 -16.47
CA ASP A 254 -14.29 13.60 -16.26
C ASP A 254 -13.21 12.52 -15.98
N GLY A 255 -13.65 11.32 -15.62
CA GLY A 255 -12.74 10.23 -15.28
C GLY A 255 -11.79 9.86 -16.40
N TYR A 256 -12.26 9.92 -17.65
CA TYR A 256 -11.43 9.62 -18.82
C TYR A 256 -10.34 10.66 -19.05
N THR A 257 -10.68 11.94 -19.00
CA THR A 257 -9.70 13.03 -19.14
C THR A 257 -8.68 13.02 -17.99
N ALA A 258 -9.15 12.72 -16.78
CA ALA A 258 -8.28 12.57 -15.60
C ALA A 258 -7.31 11.38 -15.78
N LEU A 259 -7.76 10.25 -16.34
CA LEU A 259 -6.91 9.11 -16.66
C LEU A 259 -5.84 9.47 -17.70
N GLN A 260 -6.21 10.18 -18.78
CA GLN A 260 -5.25 10.63 -19.77
C GLN A 260 -4.19 11.56 -19.17
N TYR A 261 -4.61 12.50 -18.32
CA TYR A 261 -3.71 13.39 -17.60
C TYR A 261 -2.74 12.61 -16.69
N ALA A 262 -3.25 11.66 -15.90
CA ALA A 262 -2.44 10.82 -15.01
C ALA A 262 -1.43 9.92 -15.76
N ARG A 263 -1.68 9.62 -17.06
CA ARG A 263 -0.83 8.78 -17.91
C ARG A 263 0.05 9.58 -18.88
N LEU A 264 -0.04 10.90 -18.89
CA LEU A 264 0.70 11.76 -19.80
C LEU A 264 2.22 11.62 -19.61
N ARG A 265 2.93 11.27 -20.67
CA ARG A 265 4.40 11.10 -20.73
C ARG A 265 5.04 11.85 -21.89
N ALA A 266 4.25 12.34 -22.83
CA ALA A 266 4.76 12.87 -24.11
C ALA A 266 5.56 14.17 -23.99
N ILE A 267 5.54 14.82 -22.84
CA ILE A 267 6.10 16.17 -22.62
C ILE A 267 7.23 16.21 -21.60
N ASP A 268 7.38 15.16 -20.80
CA ASP A 268 8.33 15.11 -19.69
C ASP A 268 8.61 13.67 -19.23
N ASP A 269 9.29 13.53 -18.10
CA ASP A 269 9.73 12.27 -17.52
C ASP A 269 8.66 11.57 -16.65
N ASP A 270 9.01 10.40 -16.15
CA ASP A 270 8.16 9.59 -15.29
C ASP A 270 7.86 10.26 -13.94
N TRP A 271 8.76 11.13 -13.44
CA TRP A 271 8.58 11.89 -12.20
C TRP A 271 7.41 12.86 -12.29
N HIS A 272 7.26 13.55 -13.40
CA HIS A 272 6.12 14.44 -13.65
C HIS A 272 4.82 13.65 -13.79
N ARG A 273 4.86 12.48 -14.43
CA ARG A 273 3.69 11.57 -14.46
C ARG A 273 3.22 11.19 -13.06
N VAL A 274 4.13 10.75 -12.20
CA VAL A 274 3.83 10.39 -10.80
C VAL A 274 3.24 11.58 -10.04
N GLN A 275 3.73 12.79 -10.29
CA GLN A 275 3.17 14.00 -9.71
C GLN A 275 1.74 14.27 -10.20
N ARG A 276 1.44 14.04 -11.48
CA ARG A 276 0.06 14.16 -12.01
C ARG A 276 -0.89 13.15 -11.38
N GLN A 277 -0.46 11.92 -11.15
CA GLN A 277 -1.26 10.92 -10.45
C GLN A 277 -1.66 11.39 -9.05
N ARG A 278 -0.72 11.92 -8.28
CA ARG A 278 -1.00 12.49 -6.96
C ARG A 278 -1.90 13.72 -7.02
N THR A 279 -1.76 14.54 -8.06
CA THR A 279 -2.64 15.70 -8.29
C THR A 279 -4.08 15.27 -8.46
N VAL A 280 -4.34 14.18 -9.21
CA VAL A 280 -5.69 13.63 -9.35
C VAL A 280 -6.21 13.09 -8.03
N ILE A 281 -5.39 12.34 -7.26
CA ILE A 281 -5.79 11.84 -5.94
C ILE A 281 -6.19 13.01 -5.01
N GLN A 282 -5.38 14.07 -4.96
CA GLN A 282 -5.71 15.24 -4.15
C GLN A 282 -7.02 15.91 -4.62
N ALA A 283 -7.21 16.03 -5.93
CA ALA A 283 -8.44 16.61 -6.47
C ALA A 283 -9.68 15.77 -6.17
N VAL A 284 -9.57 14.44 -6.16
CA VAL A 284 -10.64 13.53 -5.68
C VAL A 284 -10.93 13.74 -4.20
N LEU A 285 -9.89 13.83 -3.35
CA LEU A 285 -10.06 14.12 -1.93
C LEU A 285 -10.76 15.47 -1.69
N ASP A 286 -10.41 16.50 -2.47
CA ASP A 286 -11.02 17.83 -2.39
C ASP A 286 -12.52 17.81 -2.76
N GLN A 287 -12.92 16.95 -3.72
CA GLN A 287 -14.33 16.76 -4.07
C GLN A 287 -15.10 16.05 -2.95
N ILE A 288 -14.53 15.00 -2.39
CA ILE A 288 -15.16 14.21 -1.30
C ILE A 288 -15.43 15.09 -0.07
N GLN A 289 -14.56 16.03 0.25
CA GLN A 289 -14.72 16.95 1.40
C GLN A 289 -15.97 17.80 1.32
N ASN A 290 -16.43 18.11 0.10
CA ASN A 290 -17.60 18.95 -0.14
C ASN A 290 -18.89 18.16 -0.35
N ALA A 291 -18.82 16.82 -0.39
CA ALA A 291 -19.93 15.95 -0.66
C ALA A 291 -20.92 15.87 0.50
N SER A 292 -22.21 15.87 0.20
CA SER A 292 -23.26 15.60 1.18
C SER A 292 -23.26 14.13 1.61
N LEU A 293 -23.89 13.80 2.74
CA LEU A 293 -24.04 12.42 3.20
C LEU A 293 -24.72 11.50 2.16
N THR A 294 -25.63 12.04 1.36
CA THR A 294 -26.30 11.27 0.30
C THR A 294 -25.32 10.98 -0.83
N GLU A 295 -24.57 11.99 -1.28
CA GLU A 295 -23.54 11.83 -2.31
C GLU A 295 -22.44 10.88 -1.86
N LEU A 296 -21.99 10.96 -0.60
CA LEU A 296 -21.03 9.99 -0.03
C LEU A 296 -21.58 8.56 -0.02
N ASN A 297 -22.90 8.40 0.27
CA ASN A 297 -23.52 7.08 0.21
C ASN A 297 -23.54 6.51 -1.21
N ASP A 298 -23.91 7.33 -2.19
CA ASP A 298 -23.97 6.93 -3.60
C ASP A 298 -22.57 6.66 -4.15
N LEU A 299 -21.58 7.43 -3.69
CA LEU A 299 -20.16 7.20 -3.97
C LEU A 299 -19.71 5.83 -3.45
N LEU A 300 -20.05 5.46 -2.21
CA LEU A 300 -19.71 4.14 -1.65
C LEU A 300 -20.31 3.00 -2.47
N ASP A 301 -21.58 3.12 -2.92
CA ASP A 301 -22.22 2.10 -3.76
C ASP A 301 -21.51 1.93 -5.11
N THR A 302 -20.91 3.00 -5.63
CA THR A 302 -20.20 2.99 -6.91
C THR A 302 -18.76 2.50 -6.74
N VAL A 303 -18.06 2.98 -5.72
CA VAL A 303 -16.60 2.74 -5.56
C VAL A 303 -16.30 1.37 -4.96
N LEU A 304 -17.06 0.91 -3.96
CA LEU A 304 -16.76 -0.35 -3.27
C LEU A 304 -16.67 -1.58 -4.19
N PRO A 305 -17.54 -1.73 -5.23
CA PRO A 305 -17.39 -2.83 -6.20
C PRO A 305 -16.18 -2.70 -7.13
N LEU A 306 -15.52 -1.54 -7.17
CA LEU A 306 -14.44 -1.22 -8.10
C LEU A 306 -13.05 -1.44 -7.51
N VAL A 307 -12.95 -1.91 -6.28
CA VAL A 307 -11.69 -2.11 -5.57
C VAL A 307 -11.53 -3.54 -5.07
N GLN A 308 -10.29 -4.00 -5.05
CA GLN A 308 -9.87 -5.25 -4.41
C GLN A 308 -8.95 -4.93 -3.24
N THR A 309 -9.07 -5.64 -2.12
CA THR A 309 -8.28 -5.37 -0.92
C THR A 309 -8.17 -6.60 -0.02
N ASN A 310 -7.15 -6.61 0.84
CA ASN A 310 -6.99 -7.58 1.95
C ASN A 310 -7.52 -7.05 3.29
N PHE A 311 -8.13 -5.86 3.32
CA PHE A 311 -8.81 -5.40 4.53
C PHE A 311 -9.93 -6.37 4.93
N THR A 312 -10.10 -6.61 6.22
CA THR A 312 -11.31 -7.23 6.73
C THR A 312 -12.46 -6.23 6.80
N LYS A 313 -13.69 -6.72 6.78
CA LYS A 313 -14.87 -5.86 6.95
C LYS A 313 -14.87 -5.06 8.25
N THR A 314 -14.28 -5.63 9.31
CA THR A 314 -14.20 -4.96 10.63
C THR A 314 -13.23 -3.79 10.59
N GLU A 315 -12.08 -3.96 9.93
CA GLU A 315 -11.07 -2.91 9.76
C GLU A 315 -11.60 -1.77 8.91
N ILE A 316 -12.27 -2.08 7.78
CA ILE A 316 -12.91 -1.04 6.95
C ILE A 316 -13.98 -0.30 7.76
N ALA A 317 -14.82 -1.00 8.52
CA ALA A 317 -15.81 -0.35 9.36
C ALA A 317 -15.18 0.57 10.43
N ALA A 318 -14.05 0.16 11.01
CA ALA A 318 -13.29 0.99 11.95
C ALA A 318 -12.68 2.22 11.26
N LEU A 319 -12.09 2.05 10.07
CA LEU A 319 -11.53 3.14 9.27
C LEU A 319 -12.62 4.15 8.85
N MET A 320 -13.79 3.69 8.45
CA MET A 320 -14.93 4.57 8.12
C MET A 320 -15.33 5.50 9.28
N LEU A 321 -15.15 5.08 10.53
CA LEU A 321 -15.42 5.94 11.70
C LEU A 321 -14.38 7.06 11.87
N GLN A 322 -13.18 6.89 11.31
CA GLN A 322 -12.08 7.85 11.38
C GLN A 322 -12.05 8.80 10.18
N VAL A 323 -12.74 8.47 9.08
CA VAL A 323 -12.78 9.32 7.87
C VAL A 323 -13.08 10.79 8.18
N PRO A 324 -14.03 11.15 9.08
CA PRO A 324 -14.31 12.55 9.39
C PRO A 324 -13.10 13.33 9.91
N ASP A 325 -12.15 12.68 10.58
CA ASP A 325 -10.96 13.33 11.16
C ASP A 325 -9.96 13.74 10.06
N PHE A 326 -9.97 13.00 8.93
CA PHE A 326 -9.15 13.29 7.76
C PHE A 326 -9.80 14.23 6.74
N LEU A 327 -11.10 14.57 6.91
CA LEU A 327 -11.77 15.51 6.01
C LEU A 327 -11.14 16.90 6.16
N GLY A 328 -10.62 17.44 5.07
CA GLY A 328 -9.92 18.72 5.04
C GLY A 328 -8.40 18.63 5.17
N ALA A 329 -7.86 17.44 5.39
CA ALA A 329 -6.41 17.24 5.37
C ALA A 329 -5.86 17.40 3.94
N THR A 330 -4.77 18.17 3.81
CA THR A 330 -3.99 18.21 2.56
C THR A 330 -2.92 17.13 2.63
N ALA A 331 -2.89 16.26 1.62
CA ALA A 331 -1.90 15.20 1.56
C ALA A 331 -0.49 15.76 1.32
N GLN A 332 0.44 15.42 2.20
CA GLN A 332 1.86 15.65 1.97
C GLN A 332 2.37 14.60 0.97
N GLN A 333 3.35 14.96 0.14
CA GLN A 333 3.72 14.13 -1.00
C GLN A 333 5.23 13.94 -1.09
N MET A 334 5.67 12.72 -1.44
CA MET A 334 7.06 12.36 -1.68
C MET A 334 7.14 11.36 -2.85
N THR A 335 8.29 11.26 -3.50
CA THR A 335 8.60 10.19 -4.47
C THR A 335 9.88 9.49 -4.05
N VAL A 336 9.90 8.17 -4.16
CA VAL A 336 11.09 7.34 -3.95
C VAL A 336 11.34 6.49 -5.20
N PRO A 337 12.62 6.30 -5.58
CA PRO A 337 13.83 6.88 -4.98
C PRO A 337 13.83 8.40 -5.07
N VAL A 338 14.46 9.08 -4.10
CA VAL A 338 14.58 10.55 -4.11
C VAL A 338 15.55 10.98 -5.22
N GLN A 339 15.23 12.04 -5.94
CA GLN A 339 16.09 12.53 -7.02
C GLN A 339 17.52 12.82 -6.53
N GLY A 340 18.49 12.26 -7.24
CA GLY A 340 19.91 12.37 -6.87
C GLY A 340 20.42 11.34 -5.88
N THR A 341 19.59 10.37 -5.46
CA THR A 341 19.98 9.28 -4.56
C THR A 341 19.87 7.90 -5.22
N TYR A 342 20.02 7.82 -6.52
CA TYR A 342 19.98 6.57 -7.28
C TYR A 342 20.89 6.62 -8.49
N GLY A 343 21.38 5.45 -8.89
CA GLY A 343 22.08 5.20 -10.15
C GLY A 343 21.25 4.34 -11.08
N VAL A 344 21.92 3.59 -11.95
CA VAL A 344 21.32 2.62 -12.88
C VAL A 344 21.89 1.26 -12.62
N ARG A 345 21.05 0.24 -12.66
CA ARG A 345 21.42 -1.17 -12.66
C ARG A 345 20.83 -1.87 -13.87
N ILE A 346 21.53 -2.87 -14.37
CA ILE A 346 20.99 -3.80 -15.36
C ILE A 346 20.46 -5.03 -14.61
N GLY A 347 19.20 -5.33 -14.80
CA GLY A 347 18.53 -6.47 -14.21
C GLY A 347 18.22 -7.57 -15.20
N MET A 348 17.18 -8.30 -14.91
CA MET A 348 16.71 -9.41 -15.74
C MET A 348 16.32 -8.92 -17.14
N ASN A 349 16.60 -9.73 -18.18
CA ASN A 349 16.36 -9.42 -19.59
C ASN A 349 17.10 -8.15 -20.10
N ASP A 350 18.28 -7.86 -19.55
CA ASP A 350 19.09 -6.68 -19.87
C ASP A 350 18.35 -5.33 -19.66
N ARG A 351 17.35 -5.31 -18.78
CA ARG A 351 16.52 -4.14 -18.51
C ARG A 351 17.23 -3.18 -17.59
N GLU A 352 17.29 -1.90 -17.98
CA GLU A 352 17.71 -0.82 -17.10
C GLU A 352 16.68 -0.55 -16.01
N MET A 353 17.15 -0.27 -14.80
CA MET A 353 16.33 0.09 -13.65
C MET A 353 17.04 1.12 -12.79
N TYR A 354 16.27 1.90 -12.03
CA TYR A 354 16.85 2.78 -11.01
C TYR A 354 17.38 1.93 -9.87
N ASP A 355 18.62 2.20 -9.47
CA ASP A 355 19.32 1.52 -8.38
C ASP A 355 19.46 2.49 -7.20
N PRO A 356 18.54 2.45 -6.22
CA PRO A 356 18.54 3.39 -5.11
C PRO A 356 19.73 3.21 -4.19
N ASP A 357 20.27 4.32 -3.66
CA ASP A 357 20.95 4.28 -2.38
C ASP A 357 19.90 3.96 -1.30
N TRP A 358 19.78 2.69 -0.98
CA TRP A 358 18.75 2.18 -0.08
C TRP A 358 18.83 2.82 1.30
N ALA A 359 20.03 2.96 1.86
CA ALA A 359 20.21 3.55 3.19
C ALA A 359 19.72 4.99 3.25
N GLU A 360 20.04 5.80 2.25
CA GLU A 360 19.61 7.19 2.18
C GLU A 360 18.10 7.29 1.87
N ASN A 361 17.58 6.48 0.95
CA ASN A 361 16.15 6.49 0.61
C ASN A 361 15.28 6.05 1.77
N ILE A 362 15.66 5.02 2.51
CA ILE A 362 14.96 4.57 3.72
C ILE A 362 15.00 5.67 4.78
N ARG A 363 16.16 6.29 5.02
CA ARG A 363 16.31 7.40 5.96
C ARG A 363 15.37 8.57 5.64
N LEU A 364 15.35 9.00 4.37
CA LEU A 364 14.48 10.09 3.90
C LEU A 364 13.01 9.73 3.99
N LEU A 365 12.65 8.50 3.63
CA LEU A 365 11.29 7.99 3.72
C LEU A 365 10.79 7.97 5.17
N HIS A 366 11.57 7.42 6.10
CA HIS A 366 11.20 7.37 7.51
C HIS A 366 11.12 8.76 8.14
N GLN A 367 12.03 9.67 7.77
CA GLN A 367 11.93 11.06 8.19
C GLN A 367 10.63 11.71 7.68
N PHE A 368 10.22 11.40 6.45
CA PHE A 368 8.97 11.89 5.89
C PHE A 368 7.75 11.25 6.57
N LEU A 369 7.71 9.93 6.69
CA LEU A 369 6.55 9.20 7.23
C LEU A 369 6.38 9.43 8.74
N TYR A 370 7.46 9.32 9.52
CA TYR A 370 7.41 9.24 10.97
C TYR A 370 8.03 10.47 11.69
N GLY A 371 8.58 11.43 10.94
CA GLY A 371 9.24 12.62 11.51
C GLY A 371 10.53 12.31 12.29
N ARG A 372 11.09 11.11 12.11
CA ARG A 372 12.29 10.63 12.79
C ARG A 372 13.14 9.76 11.87
N ASP A 373 14.43 9.76 12.13
CA ASP A 373 15.36 8.84 11.50
C ASP A 373 15.27 7.49 12.22
N ALA A 374 14.34 6.64 11.78
CA ALA A 374 14.13 5.31 12.35
C ALA A 374 15.25 4.33 11.95
N THR A 375 16.11 4.70 10.98
CA THR A 375 17.22 3.85 10.53
C THR A 375 18.40 3.85 11.49
N ARG A 376 18.53 4.85 12.37
CA ARG A 376 19.65 4.89 13.34
C ARG A 376 19.69 3.69 14.25
N ASP A 377 18.53 3.14 14.62
CA ASP A 377 18.46 1.97 15.50
C ASP A 377 18.70 0.64 14.74
N TRP A 378 18.57 0.66 13.41
CA TRP A 378 18.72 -0.52 12.53
C TRP A 378 20.17 -0.79 12.10
N PHE A 379 20.93 0.28 11.87
CA PHE A 379 22.36 0.20 11.58
C PHE A 379 23.23 0.37 12.83
N ALA A 380 22.62 0.57 14.00
CA ALA A 380 23.33 0.49 15.26
C ALA A 380 23.82 -0.95 15.43
N THR A 381 25.14 -1.14 15.35
CA THR A 381 25.77 -2.36 15.80
C THR A 381 25.14 -2.75 17.14
N PRO A 382 24.61 -3.97 17.32
CA PRO A 382 23.99 -4.34 18.57
C PRO A 382 24.98 -4.00 19.69
N THR A 383 24.57 -3.13 20.59
CA THR A 383 25.35 -2.82 21.79
C THR A 383 25.59 -4.17 22.46
N PRO A 384 26.86 -4.64 22.61
CA PRO A 384 27.09 -5.90 23.28
C PRO A 384 26.34 -5.85 24.61
N ALA A 385 25.57 -6.90 24.88
CA ALA A 385 24.85 -7.01 26.14
C ALA A 385 25.85 -6.70 27.27
N PRO A 386 25.46 -5.92 28.29
CA PRO A 386 26.37 -5.63 29.39
C PRO A 386 26.89 -6.98 29.90
N GLU A 387 28.21 -7.17 29.85
CA GLU A 387 28.84 -8.31 30.48
C GLU A 387 28.29 -8.34 31.91
N GLU A 388 27.55 -9.38 32.25
CA GLU A 388 27.14 -9.61 33.63
C GLU A 388 28.42 -9.70 34.42
N GLU A 389 28.75 -8.65 35.16
CA GLU A 389 29.80 -8.58 36.13
C GLU A 389 29.47 -9.63 37.18
N TYR A 390 30.03 -10.84 37.01
CA TYR A 390 29.96 -11.85 38.04
C TYR A 390 30.63 -11.25 39.28
N ALA A 391 29.82 -10.78 40.19
CA ALA A 391 30.23 -10.37 41.51
C ALA A 391 30.87 -11.58 42.19
N ASP A 392 32.21 -11.52 42.25
CA ASP A 392 33.06 -12.43 43.02
C ASP A 392 32.68 -12.22 44.47
N THR A 393 31.76 -13.06 45.00
CA THR A 393 31.47 -13.12 46.43
C THR A 393 32.52 -13.95 47.07
N ASP A 394 33.62 -13.29 47.40
CA ASP A 394 34.64 -13.78 48.34
C ASP A 394 34.01 -13.91 49.74
N THR A 395 33.56 -15.11 50.10
CA THR A 395 33.22 -15.46 51.44
C THR A 395 34.31 -16.36 52.00
N THR A 396 35.27 -15.70 52.64
CA THR A 396 36.19 -16.34 53.58
C THR A 396 35.41 -17.10 54.66
N ALA A 397 35.60 -18.41 54.71
CA ALA A 397 35.39 -19.20 55.89
C ALA A 397 36.49 -20.24 56.02
N ASP A 398 37.37 -19.95 56.97
CA ASP A 398 38.32 -20.85 57.58
C ASP A 398 37.69 -22.21 57.99
N THR A 399 38.34 -23.32 57.64
CA THR A 399 38.59 -24.42 58.53
C THR A 399 39.48 -25.48 57.89
N ASP A 400 40.55 -25.64 58.47
CA ASP A 400 41.56 -26.66 58.76
C ASP A 400 41.33 -28.11 58.27
N GLU A 401 42.50 -28.75 58.04
CA GLU A 401 42.87 -30.17 58.17
C GLU A 401 42.87 -31.09 56.93
N THR A 402 44.09 -31.34 56.53
CA THR A 402 44.82 -32.64 56.38
C THR A 402 44.55 -33.52 55.13
N ASP A 403 45.67 -33.69 54.45
CA ASP A 403 46.33 -34.96 54.07
C ASP A 403 45.83 -35.79 52.89
N GLY A 404 46.75 -36.08 51.97
CA GLY A 404 46.61 -37.21 51.06
C GLY A 404 47.07 -36.99 49.61
N ALA A 405 48.38 -37.10 49.42
CA ALA A 405 49.03 -37.23 48.13
C ALA A 405 48.49 -38.38 47.29
N GLN A 406 48.36 -38.17 45.97
CA GLN A 406 48.85 -39.13 44.99
C GLN A 406 48.91 -38.47 43.59
N GLU A 407 50.12 -38.49 43.04
CA GLU A 407 50.47 -38.30 41.62
C GLU A 407 49.83 -39.40 40.76
N GLU A 408 49.36 -39.09 39.59
CA GLU A 408 49.51 -39.95 38.41
C GLU A 408 49.40 -39.13 37.13
N SER A 409 50.49 -39.07 36.50
CA SER A 409 51.11 -39.02 35.18
C SER A 409 50.21 -39.08 33.98
N TRP A 410 50.53 -38.16 33.04
CA TRP A 410 50.18 -38.13 31.63
C TRP A 410 50.80 -39.30 30.85
N PRO A 411 50.27 -39.65 29.66
CA PRO A 411 51.18 -39.73 28.52
C PRO A 411 50.70 -38.92 27.29
N GLU A 412 51.67 -38.25 26.75
CA GLU A 412 51.75 -37.83 25.35
C GLU A 412 51.80 -39.04 24.41
N THR A 413 51.26 -38.91 23.23
CA THR A 413 51.78 -39.47 21.97
C THR A 413 51.09 -38.81 20.80
N THR A 414 51.73 -37.96 20.04
CA THR A 414 52.51 -38.07 18.81
C THR A 414 51.74 -38.38 17.54
N ALA A 415 51.69 -37.35 16.69
CA ALA A 415 52.09 -37.24 15.29
C ALA A 415 51.60 -38.21 14.20
N ALA A 416 51.09 -37.58 13.18
CA ALA A 416 50.86 -37.85 11.75
C ALA A 416 51.87 -38.86 11.08
N PRO A 417 51.77 -39.21 9.74
CA PRO A 417 51.13 -38.53 8.62
C PRO A 417 50.53 -39.45 7.51
N GLY A 418 49.84 -38.85 6.53
CA GLY A 418 50.02 -39.07 5.10
C GLY A 418 49.21 -40.19 4.41
N THR A 419 48.34 -39.84 3.53
CA THR A 419 48.34 -39.88 2.04
C THR A 419 47.10 -39.22 1.49
#